data_bdfff3082f6f92b26b6c0267dbae982f
#
_entry.id   bdfff3082f6f92b26b6c0267dbae982f
#
_cell.length_a   1.000
_cell.length_b   1.000
_cell.length_c   1.000
_cell.angle_alpha   90.00
_cell.angle_beta   90.00
_cell.angle_gamma   90.00
#
_symmetry.space_group_name_H-M   'P 1'
#
loop_
_entity.id
_entity.type
_entity.pdbx_description
1 polymer ?
#
loop_
_entity_poly.entity_id
_entity_poly.type
_entity_poly.pdbx_seq_one_letter_code
_entity_poly.pdbx_strand_id
1 'polypeptide(L)'
;MLSVQEATKNLITEIIVVDNNSTDESCALIHRKFPEVNLITNKKNIGFSKANNQGVAIAKGEFILILNPDTVLADDTIDKTFLFAKRKSNFGAIGVKFIDGTGNFLPECKRNIPTLKIAGQKIRGNSKNYYANHIGENKIAKVEILSGAFMMMKREVYVKVGGFDEDYFMFGEDIDLSYKLLNNGFQNYYFGENSILHYKGESTVKDKSYLQNFYRAMHIFYRKYFKINIFYKLAARVFVWSMIHLRFLMINKGNKKKKPISNLLFIGNNDVTFESVKNKIQAKKASINKQLPEYSNNFDMVIYDNSFISNKDIINNIQHLQSSDISKRIIPKRTSFFIGSDSSVSEGEVVEF
;
A
#
# COMPACT_ATOMS: atom_id res chain seq x y z
N MET A 1 5.99 -9.38 -5.39
CA MET A 1 6.60 -9.84 -6.67
C MET A 1 5.63 -10.68 -7.49
N LEU A 2 5.13 -11.84 -7.03
CA LEU A 2 4.27 -12.75 -7.82
C LEU A 2 3.04 -12.06 -8.43
N SER A 3 2.33 -11.22 -7.66
CA SER A 3 1.17 -10.47 -8.18
C SER A 3 1.55 -9.43 -9.22
N VAL A 4 2.76 -8.86 -9.13
CA VAL A 4 3.27 -7.90 -10.13
C VAL A 4 3.56 -8.62 -11.45
N GLN A 5 4.27 -9.77 -11.40
CA GLN A 5 4.53 -10.59 -12.59
C GLN A 5 3.22 -11.00 -13.29
N GLU A 6 2.21 -11.43 -12.52
CA GLU A 6 0.90 -11.79 -13.08
C GLU A 6 0.20 -10.58 -13.71
N ALA A 7 0.23 -9.41 -13.05
CA ALA A 7 -0.40 -8.18 -13.54
C ALA A 7 0.34 -7.52 -14.73
N THR A 8 1.57 -7.96 -15.02
CA THR A 8 2.38 -7.42 -16.14
C THR A 8 2.59 -8.42 -17.29
N LYS A 9 2.06 -9.63 -17.19
CA LYS A 9 2.34 -10.71 -18.15
C LYS A 9 2.02 -10.41 -19.62
N ASN A 10 1.11 -9.46 -19.86
CA ASN A 10 0.71 -9.03 -21.22
C ASN A 10 1.42 -7.74 -21.67
N LEU A 11 2.35 -7.21 -20.87
CA LEU A 11 3.04 -5.95 -21.14
C LEU A 11 4.55 -6.18 -21.26
N ILE A 12 5.21 -5.38 -22.08
CA ILE A 12 6.67 -5.29 -22.05
C ILE A 12 7.06 -4.44 -20.86
N THR A 13 7.61 -5.07 -19.84
CA THR A 13 7.93 -4.42 -18.55
C THR A 13 9.30 -4.81 -18.05
N GLU A 14 9.89 -3.93 -17.26
CA GLU A 14 11.02 -4.23 -16.40
C GLU A 14 10.58 -4.02 -14.95
N ILE A 15 11.11 -4.84 -14.06
CA ILE A 15 10.89 -4.69 -12.62
C ILE A 15 12.21 -4.31 -11.98
N ILE A 16 12.19 -3.18 -11.26
CA ILE A 16 13.34 -2.67 -10.53
C ILE A 16 13.00 -2.70 -9.05
N VAL A 17 13.78 -3.43 -8.28
CA VAL A 17 13.66 -3.47 -6.82
C VAL A 17 14.84 -2.73 -6.22
N VAL A 18 14.57 -1.79 -5.32
CA VAL A 18 15.59 -1.09 -4.56
C VAL A 18 15.51 -1.56 -3.11
N ASP A 19 16.49 -2.36 -2.73
CA ASP A 19 16.65 -2.79 -1.35
C ASP A 19 17.37 -1.72 -0.52
N ASN A 20 16.71 -1.30 0.53
CA ASN A 20 17.20 -0.21 1.38
C ASN A 20 17.94 -0.71 2.63
N ASN A 21 18.83 -1.70 2.44
CA ASN A 21 19.60 -2.36 3.48
C ASN A 21 18.75 -3.28 4.38
N SER A 22 17.97 -4.17 3.76
CA SER A 22 17.26 -5.23 4.48
C SER A 22 18.26 -6.15 5.19
N THR A 23 17.91 -6.58 6.39
CA THR A 23 18.75 -7.46 7.23
C THR A 23 18.30 -8.92 7.19
N ASP A 24 17.23 -9.20 6.46
CA ASP A 24 16.65 -10.52 6.23
C ASP A 24 17.11 -11.13 4.89
N GLU A 25 16.52 -12.24 4.48
CA GLU A 25 16.84 -12.94 3.23
C GLU A 25 16.22 -12.28 1.98
N SER A 26 15.65 -11.08 2.06
CA SER A 26 14.92 -10.46 0.93
C SER A 26 15.76 -10.40 -0.35
N CYS A 27 17.01 -9.91 -0.28
CA CYS A 27 17.89 -9.82 -1.45
C CYS A 27 18.23 -11.20 -2.03
N ALA A 28 18.57 -12.16 -1.16
CA ALA A 28 18.89 -13.54 -1.57
C ALA A 28 17.68 -14.23 -2.23
N LEU A 29 16.49 -13.99 -1.69
CA LEU A 29 15.24 -14.53 -2.24
C LEU A 29 14.93 -13.95 -3.62
N ILE A 30 15.12 -12.64 -3.81
CA ILE A 30 14.92 -11.97 -5.11
C ILE A 30 15.89 -12.55 -6.13
N HIS A 31 17.17 -12.62 -5.83
CA HIS A 31 18.18 -13.22 -6.71
C HIS A 31 17.83 -14.64 -7.13
N ARG A 32 17.39 -15.46 -6.19
CA ARG A 32 17.11 -16.89 -6.44
C ARG A 32 15.81 -17.11 -7.20
N LYS A 33 14.73 -16.36 -6.86
CA LYS A 33 13.38 -16.62 -7.39
C LYS A 33 12.96 -15.70 -8.53
N PHE A 34 13.63 -14.56 -8.69
CA PHE A 34 13.29 -13.51 -9.67
C PHE A 34 14.55 -12.98 -10.37
N PRO A 35 15.32 -13.84 -11.05
CA PRO A 35 16.62 -13.47 -11.64
C PRO A 35 16.52 -12.39 -12.73
N GLU A 36 15.31 -12.17 -13.29
CA GLU A 36 15.03 -11.14 -14.30
C GLU A 36 14.83 -9.73 -13.70
N VAL A 37 14.76 -9.63 -12.37
CA VAL A 37 14.53 -8.36 -11.69
C VAL A 37 15.84 -7.58 -11.55
N ASN A 38 15.79 -6.29 -11.88
CA ASN A 38 16.91 -5.38 -11.64
C ASN A 38 16.94 -5.03 -10.14
N LEU A 39 17.84 -5.64 -9.38
CA LEU A 39 17.99 -5.39 -7.96
C LEU A 39 19.10 -4.37 -7.69
N ILE A 40 18.76 -3.27 -7.03
CA ILE A 40 19.71 -2.28 -6.45
C ILE A 40 19.78 -2.52 -4.95
N THR A 41 20.98 -2.76 -4.40
CA THR A 41 21.18 -2.97 -2.96
C THR A 41 21.94 -1.79 -2.35
N ASN A 42 21.31 -1.09 -1.42
CA ASN A 42 21.93 0.00 -0.68
C ASN A 42 22.66 -0.52 0.57
N LYS A 43 23.84 0.03 0.87
CA LYS A 43 24.60 -0.32 2.08
C LYS A 43 24.04 0.27 3.37
N LYS A 44 23.03 1.14 3.28
CA LYS A 44 22.32 1.78 4.39
C LYS A 44 20.94 2.19 3.94
N ASN A 45 19.99 2.32 4.86
CA ASN A 45 18.69 2.90 4.56
C ASN A 45 18.83 4.39 4.25
N ILE A 46 18.61 4.75 2.98
CA ILE A 46 18.70 6.12 2.46
C ILE A 46 17.35 6.84 2.39
N GLY A 47 16.27 6.17 2.80
CA GLY A 47 14.90 6.66 2.78
C GLY A 47 14.16 6.35 1.47
N PHE A 48 12.84 6.51 1.53
CA PHE A 48 11.93 6.13 0.45
C PHE A 48 12.15 6.98 -0.82
N SER A 49 12.29 8.30 -0.69
CA SER A 49 12.44 9.21 -1.82
C SER A 49 13.70 8.90 -2.63
N LYS A 50 14.85 8.77 -1.96
CA LYS A 50 16.13 8.48 -2.61
C LYS A 50 16.13 7.12 -3.28
N ALA A 51 15.60 6.10 -2.61
CA ALA A 51 15.53 4.75 -3.16
C ALA A 51 14.68 4.70 -4.44
N ASN A 52 13.51 5.33 -4.45
CA ASN A 52 12.69 5.40 -5.64
C ASN A 52 13.35 6.21 -6.77
N ASN A 53 14.00 7.33 -6.45
CA ASN A 53 14.75 8.11 -7.45
C ASN A 53 15.87 7.28 -8.09
N GLN A 54 16.59 6.45 -7.32
CA GLN A 54 17.59 5.51 -7.87
C GLN A 54 16.96 4.52 -8.84
N GLY A 55 15.81 3.94 -8.49
CA GLY A 55 15.10 3.03 -9.38
C GLY A 55 14.65 3.71 -10.67
N VAL A 56 14.07 4.91 -10.57
CA VAL A 56 13.62 5.67 -11.76
C VAL A 56 14.80 6.12 -12.63
N ALA A 57 15.97 6.41 -12.04
CA ALA A 57 17.16 6.83 -12.80
C ALA A 57 17.65 5.77 -13.79
N ILE A 58 17.49 4.47 -13.48
CA ILE A 58 17.88 3.38 -14.38
C ILE A 58 16.70 2.84 -15.20
N ALA A 59 15.46 3.26 -14.92
CA ALA A 59 14.29 2.81 -15.63
C ALA A 59 14.31 3.27 -17.11
N LYS A 60 13.92 2.35 -18.01
CA LYS A 60 13.89 2.57 -19.46
C LYS A 60 12.47 2.75 -19.99
N GLY A 61 11.45 2.34 -19.20
CA GLY A 61 10.06 2.41 -19.59
C GLY A 61 9.57 3.86 -19.86
N GLU A 62 8.65 4.03 -20.79
CA GLU A 62 7.94 5.31 -21.01
C GLU A 62 7.10 5.67 -19.78
N PHE A 63 6.46 4.67 -19.18
CA PHE A 63 5.70 4.80 -17.95
C PHE A 63 6.46 4.17 -16.80
N ILE A 64 6.33 4.75 -15.63
CA ILE A 64 6.81 4.19 -14.36
C ILE A 64 5.63 3.93 -13.44
N LEU A 65 5.74 2.89 -12.65
CA LEU A 65 4.85 2.59 -11.54
C LEU A 65 5.68 2.54 -10.25
N ILE A 66 5.47 3.52 -9.39
CA ILE A 66 5.94 3.45 -8.00
C ILE A 66 4.99 2.54 -7.25
N LEU A 67 5.54 1.51 -6.61
CA LEU A 67 4.76 0.47 -5.95
C LEU A 67 5.40 0.02 -4.64
N ASN A 68 4.63 0.02 -3.57
CA ASN A 68 5.09 -0.50 -2.29
C ASN A 68 5.16 -2.05 -2.29
N PRO A 69 6.14 -2.65 -1.59
CA PRO A 69 6.32 -4.10 -1.54
C PRO A 69 5.21 -4.85 -0.79
N ASP A 70 4.46 -4.16 0.09
CA ASP A 70 3.35 -4.70 0.89
C ASP A 70 1.98 -4.62 0.18
N THR A 71 2.00 -4.66 -1.16
CA THR A 71 0.80 -4.65 -2.00
C THR A 71 0.58 -5.98 -2.73
N VAL A 72 -0.70 -6.31 -2.98
CA VAL A 72 -1.10 -7.39 -3.91
C VAL A 72 -1.97 -6.78 -5.00
N LEU A 73 -1.56 -6.94 -6.25
CA LEU A 73 -2.26 -6.42 -7.41
C LEU A 73 -3.28 -7.43 -7.94
N ALA A 74 -4.45 -6.94 -8.37
CA ALA A 74 -5.32 -7.71 -9.24
C ALA A 74 -4.66 -7.90 -10.62
N ASP A 75 -4.95 -9.00 -11.29
CA ASP A 75 -4.26 -9.41 -12.52
C ASP A 75 -4.40 -8.40 -13.67
N ASP A 76 -5.47 -7.60 -13.67
CA ASP A 76 -5.76 -6.59 -14.68
C ASP A 76 -5.48 -5.13 -14.22
N THR A 77 -4.89 -4.95 -13.04
CA THR A 77 -4.70 -3.61 -12.46
C THR A 77 -3.81 -2.74 -13.34
N ILE A 78 -2.65 -3.26 -13.75
CA ILE A 78 -1.68 -2.48 -14.52
C ILE A 78 -2.21 -2.23 -15.93
N ASP A 79 -2.76 -3.24 -16.60
CA ASP A 79 -3.33 -3.11 -17.95
C ASP A 79 -4.40 -2.02 -18.01
N LYS A 80 -5.37 -2.05 -17.10
CA LYS A 80 -6.45 -1.06 -17.06
C LYS A 80 -5.97 0.34 -16.75
N THR A 81 -5.05 0.47 -15.77
CA THR A 81 -4.49 1.77 -15.40
C THR A 81 -3.66 2.35 -16.54
N PHE A 82 -2.88 1.51 -17.23
CA PHE A 82 -2.09 1.91 -18.40
C PHE A 82 -2.97 2.34 -19.58
N LEU A 83 -4.02 1.57 -19.90
CA LEU A 83 -4.98 1.95 -20.94
C LEU A 83 -5.70 3.27 -20.62
N PHE A 84 -6.04 3.49 -19.36
CA PHE A 84 -6.59 4.77 -18.92
C PHE A 84 -5.58 5.90 -19.08
N ALA A 85 -4.31 5.69 -18.69
CA ALA A 85 -3.23 6.65 -18.83
C ALA A 85 -3.02 7.09 -20.29
N LYS A 86 -3.01 6.14 -21.22
CA LYS A 86 -2.85 6.41 -22.66
C LYS A 86 -3.93 7.31 -23.26
N ARG A 87 -5.12 7.32 -22.66
CA ARG A 87 -6.25 8.17 -23.11
C ARG A 87 -6.21 9.59 -22.54
N LYS A 88 -5.24 9.90 -21.67
CA LYS A 88 -5.12 11.21 -21.03
C LYS A 88 -3.89 11.94 -21.50
N SER A 89 -4.07 13.11 -22.12
CA SER A 89 -2.96 13.90 -22.67
C SER A 89 -2.15 14.63 -21.60
N ASN A 90 -2.77 15.10 -20.54
CA ASN A 90 -2.14 15.96 -19.52
C ASN A 90 -2.30 15.41 -18.10
N PHE A 91 -2.03 14.11 -17.89
CA PHE A 91 -2.07 13.55 -16.55
C PHE A 91 -0.71 13.65 -15.87
N GLY A 92 -0.73 13.89 -14.57
CA GLY A 92 0.44 13.83 -13.69
C GLY A 92 0.70 12.41 -13.21
N ALA A 93 -0.16 11.94 -12.30
CA ALA A 93 -0.11 10.59 -11.77
C ALA A 93 -1.51 9.97 -11.69
N ILE A 94 -1.56 8.64 -11.69
CA ILE A 94 -2.77 7.85 -11.51
C ILE A 94 -2.55 6.92 -10.33
N GLY A 95 -3.45 6.98 -9.34
CA GLY A 95 -3.55 6.04 -8.24
C GLY A 95 -4.83 5.22 -8.34
N VAL A 96 -4.88 4.11 -7.61
CA VAL A 96 -6.02 3.18 -7.60
C VAL A 96 -6.65 3.08 -6.21
N LYS A 97 -7.75 2.36 -6.08
CA LYS A 97 -8.37 2.07 -4.79
C LYS A 97 -7.53 1.09 -3.98
N PHE A 98 -7.36 1.40 -2.68
CA PHE A 98 -6.71 0.49 -1.74
C PHE A 98 -7.74 -0.10 -0.79
N ILE A 99 -7.58 -1.38 -0.48
CA ILE A 99 -8.25 -2.06 0.62
C ILE A 99 -7.20 -2.72 1.51
N ASP A 100 -7.49 -2.85 2.80
CA ASP A 100 -6.63 -3.59 3.72
C ASP A 100 -6.92 -5.10 3.70
N GLY A 101 -6.16 -5.89 4.47
CA GLY A 101 -6.33 -7.34 4.56
C GLY A 101 -7.69 -7.79 5.11
N THR A 102 -8.45 -6.88 5.73
CA THR A 102 -9.83 -7.13 6.20
C THR A 102 -10.88 -6.78 5.15
N GLY A 103 -10.49 -6.15 4.05
CA GLY A 103 -11.34 -5.70 2.96
C GLY A 103 -11.86 -4.27 3.11
N ASN A 104 -11.49 -3.57 4.17
CA ASN A 104 -11.92 -2.19 4.38
C ASN A 104 -11.18 -1.23 3.45
N PHE A 105 -11.92 -0.24 2.95
CA PHE A 105 -11.35 0.82 2.13
C PHE A 105 -10.33 1.66 2.90
N LEU A 106 -9.21 1.96 2.26
CA LEU A 106 -8.14 2.80 2.79
C LEU A 106 -8.21 4.20 2.16
N PRO A 107 -8.76 5.21 2.88
CA PRO A 107 -9.04 6.53 2.32
C PRO A 107 -7.78 7.34 1.95
N GLU A 108 -6.60 6.95 2.42
CA GLU A 108 -5.35 7.61 2.07
C GLU A 108 -4.94 7.47 0.59
N CYS A 109 -5.57 6.59 -0.17
CA CYS A 109 -5.34 6.46 -1.62
C CYS A 109 -5.76 7.71 -2.40
N LYS A 110 -6.66 8.53 -1.83
CA LYS A 110 -7.13 9.80 -2.40
C LYS A 110 -7.29 10.86 -1.32
N ARG A 111 -6.56 11.96 -1.46
CA ARG A 111 -6.51 13.01 -0.43
C ARG A 111 -6.64 14.40 -1.06
N ASN A 112 -7.04 15.38 -0.27
CA ASN A 112 -6.96 16.78 -0.62
C ASN A 112 -5.61 17.37 -0.17
N ILE A 113 -5.20 18.49 -0.77
CA ILE A 113 -4.01 19.22 -0.35
C ILE A 113 -4.13 19.56 1.14
N PRO A 114 -3.15 19.16 1.98
CA PRO A 114 -3.19 19.42 3.41
C PRO A 114 -2.86 20.88 3.71
N THR A 115 -3.80 21.81 3.43
CA THR A 115 -3.66 23.20 3.85
C THR A 115 -3.52 23.27 5.37
N LEU A 116 -3.01 24.39 5.91
CA LEU A 116 -2.88 24.60 7.36
C LEU A 116 -4.20 24.41 8.11
N LYS A 117 -5.32 24.82 7.49
CA LYS A 117 -6.68 24.62 8.02
C LYS A 117 -7.03 23.12 8.10
N ILE A 118 -6.82 22.40 7.02
CA ILE A 118 -7.10 20.94 6.93
C ILE A 118 -6.23 20.15 7.91
N ALA A 119 -4.94 20.49 8.00
CA ALA A 119 -4.04 19.86 8.95
C ALA A 119 -4.47 20.12 10.41
N GLY A 120 -4.84 21.35 10.73
CA GLY A 120 -5.37 21.69 12.05
C GLY A 120 -6.66 20.94 12.41
N GLN A 121 -7.55 20.73 11.44
CA GLN A 121 -8.74 19.90 11.62
C GLN A 121 -8.37 18.43 11.89
N LYS A 122 -7.47 17.86 11.09
CA LYS A 122 -7.01 16.46 11.24
C LYS A 122 -6.38 16.22 12.61
N ILE A 123 -5.57 17.15 13.10
CA ILE A 123 -4.95 17.09 14.40
C ILE A 123 -6.00 17.03 15.53
N ARG A 124 -7.11 17.76 15.38
CA ARG A 124 -8.25 17.74 16.30
C ARG A 124 -9.17 16.54 16.14
N GLY A 125 -8.76 15.51 15.34
CA GLY A 125 -9.54 14.29 15.09
C GLY A 125 -10.52 14.37 13.92
N ASN A 126 -10.67 15.53 13.28
CA ASN A 126 -11.55 15.68 12.11
C ASN A 126 -10.76 15.52 10.80
N SER A 127 -10.79 14.32 10.23
CA SER A 127 -10.12 13.99 8.97
C SER A 127 -11.02 14.18 7.73
N LYS A 128 -12.26 14.64 7.88
CA LYS A 128 -13.26 14.71 6.78
C LYS A 128 -12.74 15.45 5.55
N ASN A 129 -12.06 16.58 5.75
CA ASN A 129 -11.52 17.40 4.66
C ASN A 129 -10.10 17.02 4.23
N TYR A 130 -9.45 16.09 4.95
CA TYR A 130 -8.12 15.59 4.58
C TYR A 130 -8.21 14.53 3.48
N TYR A 131 -9.18 13.63 3.60
CA TYR A 131 -9.46 12.66 2.56
C TYR A 131 -10.46 13.23 1.55
N ALA A 132 -10.31 12.82 0.28
CA ALA A 132 -11.22 13.25 -0.79
C ALA A 132 -12.55 12.45 -0.74
N ASN A 133 -13.29 12.56 0.37
CA ASN A 133 -14.51 11.79 0.63
C ASN A 133 -15.68 12.17 -0.29
N HIS A 134 -15.60 13.32 -0.98
CA HIS A 134 -16.55 13.72 -2.02
C HIS A 134 -16.45 12.86 -3.29
N ILE A 135 -15.36 12.11 -3.45
CA ILE A 135 -15.17 11.16 -4.55
C ILE A 135 -15.58 9.78 -4.03
N GLY A 136 -16.53 9.12 -4.67
CA GLY A 136 -16.93 7.74 -4.34
C GLY A 136 -15.77 6.75 -4.54
N GLU A 137 -15.72 5.70 -3.74
CA GLU A 137 -14.62 4.72 -3.72
C GLU A 137 -14.39 4.02 -5.07
N ASN A 138 -15.47 3.77 -5.83
CA ASN A 138 -15.43 3.08 -7.11
C ASN A 138 -15.47 4.03 -8.32
N LYS A 139 -15.25 5.33 -8.11
CA LYS A 139 -15.31 6.33 -9.19
C LYS A 139 -13.94 6.64 -9.76
N ILE A 140 -13.92 7.01 -11.03
CA ILE A 140 -12.76 7.63 -11.66
C ILE A 140 -12.94 9.14 -11.55
N ALA A 141 -11.98 9.83 -10.96
CA ALA A 141 -12.08 11.28 -10.78
C ALA A 141 -10.70 11.96 -10.71
N LYS A 142 -10.69 13.27 -10.95
CA LYS A 142 -9.54 14.11 -10.62
C LYS A 142 -9.37 14.17 -9.11
N VAL A 143 -8.14 14.11 -8.64
CA VAL A 143 -7.80 14.17 -7.22
C VAL A 143 -6.56 15.06 -7.05
N GLU A 144 -6.41 15.65 -5.87
CA GLU A 144 -5.23 16.48 -5.63
C GLU A 144 -4.02 15.63 -5.27
N ILE A 145 -4.13 14.77 -4.28
CA ILE A 145 -3.01 14.00 -3.71
C ILE A 145 -3.31 12.50 -3.79
N LEU A 146 -2.36 11.75 -4.30
CA LEU A 146 -2.34 10.29 -4.35
C LEU A 146 -1.40 9.71 -3.29
N SER A 147 -1.48 8.41 -3.04
CA SER A 147 -0.55 7.70 -2.17
C SER A 147 0.60 7.08 -2.95
N GLY A 148 1.83 7.19 -2.42
CA GLY A 148 3.04 6.61 -2.99
C GLY A 148 3.05 5.09 -3.04
N ALA A 149 2.08 4.42 -2.41
CA ALA A 149 1.99 2.97 -2.47
C ALA A 149 1.59 2.42 -3.86
N PHE A 150 0.95 3.25 -4.70
CA PHE A 150 0.70 2.99 -6.12
C PHE A 150 0.57 4.31 -6.85
N MET A 151 1.56 4.68 -7.66
CA MET A 151 1.52 5.88 -8.50
C MET A 151 2.07 5.55 -9.90
N MET A 152 1.19 5.49 -10.89
CA MET A 152 1.58 5.33 -12.29
C MET A 152 1.67 6.69 -12.97
N MET A 153 2.75 6.96 -13.69
CA MET A 153 2.95 8.21 -14.43
C MET A 153 3.92 8.02 -15.60
N LYS A 154 4.01 9.01 -16.48
CA LYS A 154 5.07 9.04 -17.48
C LYS A 154 6.41 9.35 -16.82
N ARG A 155 7.46 8.61 -17.19
CA ARG A 155 8.82 8.84 -16.67
C ARG A 155 9.31 10.26 -16.98
N GLU A 156 9.03 10.78 -18.17
CA GLU A 156 9.37 12.16 -18.54
C GLU A 156 8.72 13.21 -17.64
N VAL A 157 7.46 12.99 -17.20
CA VAL A 157 6.74 13.88 -16.29
C VAL A 157 7.36 13.84 -14.89
N TYR A 158 7.71 12.63 -14.41
CA TYR A 158 8.43 12.48 -13.12
C TYR A 158 9.75 13.26 -13.13
N VAL A 159 10.55 13.08 -14.17
CA VAL A 159 11.85 13.77 -14.30
C VAL A 159 11.66 15.28 -14.41
N LYS A 160 10.68 15.73 -15.23
CA LYS A 160 10.37 17.15 -15.45
C LYS A 160 10.05 17.89 -14.14
N VAL A 161 9.32 17.25 -13.21
CA VAL A 161 8.97 17.87 -11.91
C VAL A 161 10.03 17.64 -10.84
N GLY A 162 11.15 16.98 -11.17
CA GLY A 162 12.27 16.72 -10.28
C GLY A 162 12.05 15.51 -9.33
N GLY A 163 11.20 14.55 -9.71
CA GLY A 163 10.98 13.31 -8.97
C GLY A 163 10.53 13.50 -7.52
N PHE A 164 10.79 12.52 -6.67
CA PHE A 164 10.62 12.70 -5.23
C PHE A 164 11.67 13.65 -4.67
N ASP A 165 11.25 14.53 -3.75
CA ASP A 165 12.17 15.42 -3.05
C ASP A 165 12.90 14.62 -1.94
N GLU A 166 14.23 14.60 -2.01
CA GLU A 166 15.09 13.78 -1.15
C GLU A 166 15.26 14.30 0.28
N ASP A 167 14.73 15.49 0.57
CA ASP A 167 14.62 15.99 1.95
C ASP A 167 13.62 15.14 2.77
N TYR A 168 12.66 14.47 2.10
CA TYR A 168 11.74 13.53 2.72
C TYR A 168 12.41 12.15 2.82
N PHE A 169 12.76 11.76 4.03
CA PHE A 169 13.26 10.42 4.29
C PHE A 169 12.15 9.36 4.13
N MET A 170 10.99 9.66 4.70
CA MET A 170 9.77 8.85 4.66
C MET A 170 8.57 9.73 5.02
N PHE A 171 7.42 9.49 4.41
CA PHE A 171 6.18 10.27 4.51
C PHE A 171 6.24 11.66 3.86
N GLY A 172 5.14 12.06 3.27
CA GLY A 172 4.96 13.38 2.67
C GLY A 172 5.59 13.56 1.29
N GLU A 173 6.48 12.68 0.86
CA GLU A 173 7.06 12.67 -0.48
C GLU A 173 5.98 12.50 -1.56
N ASP A 174 4.96 11.70 -1.29
CA ASP A 174 3.83 11.47 -2.18
C ASP A 174 2.91 12.69 -2.26
N ILE A 175 2.73 13.39 -1.14
CA ILE A 175 2.03 14.68 -1.07
C ILE A 175 2.81 15.72 -1.88
N ASP A 176 4.13 15.82 -1.66
CA ASP A 176 5.01 16.75 -2.37
C ASP A 176 5.02 16.50 -3.87
N LEU A 177 5.19 15.25 -4.31
CA LEU A 177 5.18 14.90 -5.73
C LEU A 177 3.82 15.20 -6.37
N SER A 178 2.72 14.79 -5.74
CA SER A 178 1.37 15.08 -6.24
C SER A 178 1.14 16.60 -6.36
N TYR A 179 1.60 17.39 -5.41
CA TYR A 179 1.48 18.83 -5.41
C TYR A 179 2.38 19.49 -6.47
N LYS A 180 3.62 19.00 -6.66
CA LYS A 180 4.50 19.44 -7.76
C LYS A 180 3.87 19.21 -9.12
N LEU A 181 3.25 18.04 -9.32
CA LEU A 181 2.54 17.74 -10.58
C LEU A 181 1.44 18.76 -10.86
N LEU A 182 0.59 19.05 -9.87
CA LEU A 182 -0.48 20.05 -10.00
C LEU A 182 0.07 21.46 -10.29
N ASN A 183 1.12 21.88 -9.58
CA ASN A 183 1.74 23.19 -9.78
C ASN A 183 2.41 23.35 -11.15
N ASN A 184 2.77 22.25 -11.79
CA ASN A 184 3.29 22.23 -13.17
C ASN A 184 2.18 22.04 -14.22
N GLY A 185 0.91 22.18 -13.83
CA GLY A 185 -0.25 22.13 -14.71
C GLY A 185 -0.73 20.74 -15.09
N PHE A 186 -0.15 19.67 -14.50
CA PHE A 186 -0.64 18.31 -14.70
C PHE A 186 -1.84 18.01 -13.81
N GLN A 187 -2.61 16.99 -14.18
CA GLN A 187 -3.78 16.55 -13.41
C GLN A 187 -3.58 15.14 -12.86
N ASN A 188 -3.72 14.97 -11.55
CA ASN A 188 -3.73 13.66 -10.92
C ASN A 188 -5.12 13.02 -11.00
N TYR A 189 -5.16 11.70 -11.13
CA TYR A 189 -6.39 10.92 -11.24
C TYR A 189 -6.43 9.77 -10.23
N TYR A 190 -7.56 9.60 -9.61
CA TYR A 190 -7.93 8.41 -8.86
C TYR A 190 -8.75 7.49 -9.78
N PHE A 191 -8.31 6.24 -9.93
CA PHE A 191 -8.94 5.21 -10.74
C PHE A 191 -9.56 4.15 -9.82
N GLY A 192 -10.75 4.45 -9.28
CA GLY A 192 -11.41 3.65 -8.24
C GLY A 192 -12.03 2.34 -8.72
N GLU A 193 -12.09 2.08 -10.04
CA GLU A 193 -12.59 0.82 -10.59
C GLU A 193 -11.60 -0.34 -10.40
N ASN A 194 -10.33 -0.04 -10.08
CA ASN A 194 -9.32 -1.03 -9.77
C ASN A 194 -8.97 -0.97 -8.28
N SER A 195 -8.98 -2.14 -7.64
CA SER A 195 -8.58 -2.30 -6.24
C SER A 195 -7.29 -3.09 -6.12
N ILE A 196 -6.44 -2.69 -5.18
CA ILE A 196 -5.30 -3.48 -4.72
C ILE A 196 -5.42 -3.73 -3.23
N LEU A 197 -4.86 -4.85 -2.75
CA LEU A 197 -4.60 -5.02 -1.33
C LEU A 197 -3.34 -4.24 -0.95
N HIS A 198 -3.40 -3.54 0.18
CA HIS A 198 -2.26 -2.88 0.79
C HIS A 198 -2.22 -3.26 2.26
N TYR A 199 -1.34 -4.18 2.62
CA TYR A 199 -1.25 -4.75 3.97
C TYR A 199 -0.74 -3.78 5.02
N LYS A 200 -0.23 -2.66 4.63
CA LYS A 200 0.08 -1.48 5.46
C LYS A 200 0.68 -1.79 6.83
N GLY A 201 1.88 -1.32 7.06
CA GLY A 201 2.55 -1.48 8.35
C GLY A 201 3.64 -2.55 8.37
N GLU A 202 3.80 -3.32 7.28
CA GLU A 202 4.82 -4.36 7.16
C GLU A 202 6.25 -3.75 7.13
N SER A 203 6.39 -2.59 6.53
CA SER A 203 7.69 -1.93 6.34
C SER A 203 8.02 -0.88 7.42
N THR A 204 7.11 -0.61 8.36
CA THR A 204 7.27 0.55 9.27
C THR A 204 6.70 0.28 10.66
N VAL A 205 7.60 0.04 11.61
CA VAL A 205 7.24 -0.02 13.04
C VAL A 205 6.79 1.37 13.51
N LYS A 206 5.62 1.46 14.14
CA LYS A 206 5.05 2.71 14.70
C LYS A 206 5.73 3.09 16.01
N ASP A 207 7.03 3.36 15.94
CA ASP A 207 7.86 3.79 17.05
C ASP A 207 8.02 5.32 17.12
N LYS A 208 8.93 5.77 17.96
CA LYS A 208 9.29 7.19 18.08
C LYS A 208 9.85 7.77 16.77
N SER A 209 10.62 6.98 16.02
CA SER A 209 11.21 7.38 14.73
C SER A 209 10.13 7.60 13.66
N TYR A 210 9.09 6.77 13.67
CA TYR A 210 7.91 6.96 12.82
C TYR A 210 7.28 8.35 13.03
N LEU A 211 7.01 8.70 14.28
CA LEU A 211 6.41 10.00 14.62
C LEU A 211 7.33 11.16 14.23
N GLN A 212 8.63 11.04 14.50
CA GLN A 212 9.61 12.08 14.14
C GLN A 212 9.65 12.30 12.62
N ASN A 213 9.72 11.22 11.82
CA ASN A 213 9.73 11.30 10.37
C ASN A 213 8.44 11.91 9.83
N PHE A 214 7.29 11.51 10.36
CA PHE A 214 6.01 12.07 9.97
C PHE A 214 5.92 13.59 10.20
N TYR A 215 6.31 14.05 11.39
CA TYR A 215 6.27 15.48 11.70
C TYR A 215 7.35 16.28 10.96
N ARG A 216 8.54 15.68 10.74
CA ARG A 216 9.57 16.28 9.89
C ARG A 216 9.08 16.48 8.47
N ALA A 217 8.42 15.48 7.89
CA ALA A 217 7.83 15.56 6.56
C ALA A 217 6.80 16.69 6.45
N MET A 218 5.89 16.80 7.43
CA MET A 218 4.91 17.90 7.49
C MET A 218 5.62 19.26 7.56
N HIS A 219 6.69 19.39 8.39
CA HIS A 219 7.45 20.62 8.48
C HIS A 219 8.11 21.02 7.15
N ILE A 220 8.69 20.04 6.41
CA ILE A 220 9.29 20.25 5.09
C ILE A 220 8.22 20.80 4.13
N PHE A 221 7.06 20.11 4.04
CA PHE A 221 5.97 20.49 3.14
C PHE A 221 5.47 21.92 3.40
N TYR A 222 5.18 22.26 4.65
CA TYR A 222 4.67 23.61 4.97
C TYR A 222 5.73 24.68 4.79
N ARG A 223 6.99 24.42 5.12
CA ARG A 223 8.09 25.37 4.87
C ARG A 223 8.28 25.66 3.38
N LYS A 224 8.10 24.63 2.53
CA LYS A 224 8.30 24.72 1.09
C LYS A 224 7.19 25.48 0.37
N TYR A 225 5.93 25.23 0.75
CA TYR A 225 4.78 25.68 -0.02
C TYR A 225 3.91 26.74 0.64
N PHE A 226 4.07 26.96 1.94
CA PHE A 226 3.25 27.92 2.67
C PHE A 226 4.12 28.95 3.36
N LYS A 227 3.79 30.25 3.20
CA LYS A 227 4.43 31.33 3.95
C LYS A 227 4.02 31.24 5.43
N ILE A 228 4.87 30.59 6.24
CA ILE A 228 4.60 30.39 7.67
C ILE A 228 5.33 31.47 8.48
N ASN A 229 4.57 32.24 9.27
CA ASN A 229 5.11 33.21 10.21
C ASN A 229 5.96 32.52 11.31
N ILE A 230 6.97 33.19 11.84
CA ILE A 230 7.91 32.65 12.83
C ILE A 230 7.22 32.15 14.09
N PHE A 231 6.16 32.84 14.53
CA PHE A 231 5.32 32.44 15.66
C PHE A 231 4.63 31.08 15.42
N TYR A 232 4.17 30.84 14.19
CA TYR A 232 3.57 29.57 13.82
C TYR A 232 4.57 28.43 13.81
N LYS A 233 5.83 28.70 13.40
CA LYS A 233 6.94 27.73 13.47
C LYS A 233 7.23 27.30 14.90
N LEU A 234 7.25 28.24 15.84
CA LEU A 234 7.49 27.96 17.25
C LEU A 234 6.34 27.18 17.88
N ALA A 235 5.10 27.61 17.66
CA ALA A 235 3.90 26.94 18.13
C ALA A 235 3.79 25.51 17.58
N ALA A 236 4.08 25.29 16.27
CA ALA A 236 4.10 23.97 15.66
C ALA A 236 5.18 23.06 16.28
N ARG A 237 6.38 23.57 16.60
CA ARG A 237 7.43 22.79 17.27
C ARG A 237 6.99 22.33 18.66
N VAL A 238 6.46 23.21 19.48
CA VAL A 238 5.96 22.89 20.83
C VAL A 238 4.81 21.88 20.75
N PHE A 239 3.89 22.10 19.82
CA PHE A 239 2.76 21.20 19.60
C PHE A 239 3.22 19.81 19.15
N VAL A 240 4.11 19.70 18.19
CA VAL A 240 4.70 18.44 17.72
C VAL A 240 5.39 17.70 18.86
N TRP A 241 6.19 18.41 19.66
CA TRP A 241 6.89 17.85 20.81
C TRP A 241 5.88 17.28 21.84
N SER A 242 4.83 18.02 22.17
CA SER A 242 3.79 17.56 23.09
C SER A 242 3.00 16.36 22.54
N MET A 243 2.69 16.33 21.25
CA MET A 243 1.97 15.21 20.60
C MET A 243 2.81 13.93 20.53
N ILE A 244 4.11 14.05 20.30
CA ILE A 244 5.02 12.88 20.35
C ILE A 244 4.98 12.26 21.75
N HIS A 245 5.08 13.06 22.80
CA HIS A 245 5.05 12.57 24.19
C HIS A 245 3.70 11.97 24.58
N LEU A 246 2.58 12.63 24.24
CA LEU A 246 1.24 12.14 24.54
C LEU A 246 0.90 10.85 23.79
N ARG A 247 1.24 10.74 22.50
CA ARG A 247 1.00 9.52 21.72
C ARG A 247 1.90 8.36 22.13
N PHE A 248 3.14 8.62 22.50
CA PHE A 248 4.03 7.60 23.01
C PHE A 248 3.46 6.92 24.28
N LEU A 249 2.79 7.67 25.14
CA LEU A 249 2.09 7.13 26.32
C LEU A 249 0.86 6.28 25.95
N MET A 250 0.29 6.46 24.76
CA MET A 250 -0.91 5.73 24.29
C MET A 250 -0.60 4.48 23.43
N ILE A 251 0.58 4.38 22.83
CA ILE A 251 0.95 3.29 21.91
C ILE A 251 1.03 1.92 22.61
N ASN A 252 1.19 1.88 23.92
CA ASN A 252 1.36 0.65 24.71
C ASN A 252 0.05 -0.11 25.05
N LYS A 253 -1.08 0.14 24.38
CA LYS A 253 -2.34 -0.58 24.66
C LYS A 253 -2.88 -1.27 23.42
N GLY A 254 -2.68 -2.58 23.36
CA GLY A 254 -3.57 -3.43 22.59
C GLY A 254 -2.97 -4.50 21.68
N ASN A 255 -2.26 -5.48 22.23
CA ASN A 255 -2.20 -6.79 21.58
C ASN A 255 -3.58 -7.47 21.73
N LYS A 256 -4.42 -7.38 20.69
CA LYS A 256 -5.61 -8.23 20.63
C LYS A 256 -5.14 -9.68 20.55
N LYS A 257 -5.53 -10.51 21.53
CA LYS A 257 -5.30 -11.97 21.47
C LYS A 257 -5.98 -12.49 20.19
N LYS A 258 -5.22 -13.22 19.35
CA LYS A 258 -5.80 -13.90 18.18
C LYS A 258 -6.90 -14.85 18.65
N LYS A 259 -8.07 -14.80 18.02
CA LYS A 259 -9.16 -15.75 18.27
C LYS A 259 -8.73 -17.14 17.76
N PRO A 260 -9.02 -18.24 18.47
CA PRO A 260 -8.77 -19.57 17.94
C PRO A 260 -9.63 -19.80 16.68
N ILE A 261 -9.03 -20.39 15.65
CA ILE A 261 -9.72 -20.73 14.39
C ILE A 261 -10.43 -22.08 14.61
N SER A 262 -11.73 -22.06 14.64
CA SER A 262 -12.55 -23.28 14.77
C SER A 262 -13.02 -23.79 13.41
N ASN A 263 -13.42 -22.90 12.51
CA ASN A 263 -13.97 -23.23 11.21
C ASN A 263 -13.14 -22.61 10.09
N LEU A 264 -12.48 -23.45 9.28
CA LEU A 264 -11.65 -23.07 8.14
C LEU A 264 -12.38 -23.35 6.83
N LEU A 265 -12.43 -22.36 5.94
CA LEU A 265 -12.81 -22.53 4.54
C LEU A 265 -11.56 -22.37 3.66
N PHE A 266 -11.25 -23.37 2.87
CA PHE A 266 -10.20 -23.32 1.86
C PHE A 266 -10.86 -23.19 0.47
N ILE A 267 -10.46 -22.18 -0.30
CA ILE A 267 -10.94 -21.96 -1.66
C ILE A 267 -9.86 -22.39 -2.63
N GLY A 268 -10.07 -23.54 -3.25
CA GLY A 268 -9.10 -24.18 -4.14
C GLY A 268 -9.55 -25.54 -4.61
N ASN A 269 -8.67 -26.27 -5.30
CA ASN A 269 -8.92 -27.60 -5.81
C ASN A 269 -7.78 -28.61 -5.52
N ASN A 270 -6.82 -28.23 -4.69
CA ASN A 270 -5.66 -29.05 -4.35
C ASN A 270 -5.83 -29.61 -2.93
N ASP A 271 -6.17 -30.91 -2.86
CA ASP A 271 -6.39 -31.61 -1.59
C ASP A 271 -5.11 -31.71 -0.74
N VAL A 272 -3.92 -31.84 -1.36
CA VAL A 272 -2.63 -31.92 -0.65
C VAL A 272 -2.35 -30.58 0.06
N THR A 273 -2.51 -29.47 -0.64
CA THR A 273 -2.37 -28.13 -0.06
C THR A 273 -3.40 -27.91 1.04
N PHE A 274 -4.66 -28.32 0.81
CA PHE A 274 -5.72 -28.20 1.81
C PHE A 274 -5.38 -28.97 3.11
N GLU A 275 -4.95 -30.22 3.02
CA GLU A 275 -4.61 -31.01 4.22
C GLU A 275 -3.38 -30.44 4.96
N SER A 276 -2.36 -29.94 4.24
CA SER A 276 -1.21 -29.28 4.84
C SER A 276 -1.63 -28.03 5.62
N VAL A 277 -2.46 -27.18 5.04
CA VAL A 277 -3.00 -25.97 5.67
C VAL A 277 -3.86 -26.31 6.88
N LYS A 278 -4.76 -27.26 6.75
CA LYS A 278 -5.65 -27.74 7.84
C LYS A 278 -4.85 -28.23 9.05
N ASN A 279 -3.81 -29.03 8.81
CA ASN A 279 -2.92 -29.55 9.83
C ASN A 279 -2.13 -28.41 10.52
N LYS A 280 -1.68 -27.42 9.75
CA LYS A 280 -0.97 -26.25 10.30
C LYS A 280 -1.84 -25.39 11.18
N ILE A 281 -3.10 -25.14 10.76
CA ILE A 281 -4.04 -24.27 11.51
C ILE A 281 -4.69 -25.01 12.69
N GLN A 282 -4.79 -26.34 12.62
CA GLN A 282 -5.46 -27.17 13.62
C GLN A 282 -6.94 -26.77 13.84
N ALA A 283 -7.64 -26.45 12.77
CA ALA A 283 -9.04 -26.08 12.83
C ALA A 283 -9.91 -27.30 13.21
N LYS A 284 -10.93 -27.07 14.04
CA LYS A 284 -11.87 -28.15 14.46
C LYS A 284 -12.70 -28.66 13.29
N LYS A 285 -13.08 -27.74 12.38
CA LYS A 285 -13.77 -28.06 11.13
C LYS A 285 -13.06 -27.37 10.00
N ALA A 286 -12.82 -28.08 8.90
CA ALA A 286 -12.25 -27.52 7.68
C ALA A 286 -12.99 -28.06 6.47
N SER A 287 -13.20 -27.21 5.48
CA SER A 287 -13.84 -27.56 4.23
C SER A 287 -13.10 -26.95 3.04
N ILE A 288 -13.05 -27.68 1.93
CA ILE A 288 -12.55 -27.21 0.65
C ILE A 288 -13.74 -26.88 -0.25
N ASN A 289 -13.69 -25.73 -0.92
CA ASN A 289 -14.72 -25.31 -1.87
C ASN A 289 -14.06 -24.73 -3.13
N LYS A 290 -14.73 -24.90 -4.26
CA LYS A 290 -14.34 -24.32 -5.57
C LYS A 290 -15.01 -22.97 -5.84
N GLN A 291 -16.02 -22.62 -5.06
CA GLN A 291 -16.77 -21.36 -5.20
C GLN A 291 -16.43 -20.39 -4.09
N LEU A 292 -16.36 -19.11 -4.44
CA LEU A 292 -16.17 -18.03 -3.49
C LEU A 292 -17.38 -17.92 -2.54
N PRO A 293 -17.17 -17.67 -1.23
CA PRO A 293 -18.25 -17.51 -0.30
C PRO A 293 -18.99 -16.19 -0.56
N GLU A 294 -20.30 -16.25 -0.64
CA GLU A 294 -21.18 -15.08 -0.74
C GLU A 294 -21.50 -14.46 0.63
N TYR A 295 -21.47 -15.28 1.68
CA TYR A 295 -21.83 -14.87 3.05
C TYR A 295 -20.81 -15.37 4.08
N SER A 296 -20.68 -14.60 5.17
CA SER A 296 -19.66 -14.80 6.22
C SER A 296 -20.07 -15.79 7.32
N ASN A 297 -21.23 -16.44 7.26
CA ASN A 297 -21.94 -16.85 8.47
C ASN A 297 -21.42 -18.09 9.20
N ASN A 298 -20.39 -18.81 8.71
CA ASN A 298 -19.95 -20.06 9.35
C ASN A 298 -18.45 -20.29 9.40
N PHE A 299 -17.62 -19.30 9.05
CA PHE A 299 -16.16 -19.48 9.01
C PHE A 299 -15.45 -18.44 9.89
N ASP A 300 -14.38 -18.86 10.54
CA ASP A 300 -13.48 -17.97 11.28
C ASP A 300 -12.33 -17.50 10.38
N MET A 301 -11.97 -18.33 9.37
CA MET A 301 -10.90 -18.04 8.42
C MET A 301 -11.25 -18.55 7.02
N VAL A 302 -10.94 -17.74 6.00
CA VAL A 302 -10.95 -18.14 4.59
C VAL A 302 -9.54 -18.05 4.05
N ILE A 303 -9.07 -19.12 3.38
CA ILE A 303 -7.78 -19.17 2.69
C ILE A 303 -8.03 -19.38 1.21
N TYR A 304 -7.48 -18.49 0.40
CA TYR A 304 -7.58 -18.51 -1.06
C TYR A 304 -6.30 -19.07 -1.67
N ASP A 305 -6.41 -20.14 -2.47
CA ASP A 305 -5.32 -20.64 -3.28
C ASP A 305 -5.24 -19.84 -4.60
N ASN A 306 -4.24 -18.98 -4.70
CA ASN A 306 -4.04 -18.17 -5.92
C ASN A 306 -3.60 -18.99 -7.13
N SER A 307 -3.24 -20.26 -6.96
CA SER A 307 -3.04 -21.17 -8.10
C SER A 307 -4.35 -21.56 -8.78
N PHE A 308 -5.46 -21.48 -8.06
CA PHE A 308 -6.80 -21.83 -8.51
C PHE A 308 -7.64 -20.60 -8.86
N ILE A 309 -7.55 -19.51 -8.07
CA ILE A 309 -8.34 -18.29 -8.21
C ILE A 309 -7.44 -17.10 -8.53
N SER A 310 -7.91 -16.20 -9.39
CA SER A 310 -7.21 -14.96 -9.76
C SER A 310 -7.06 -14.00 -8.55
N ASN A 311 -5.99 -13.21 -8.52
CA ASN A 311 -5.85 -12.15 -7.52
C ASN A 311 -7.02 -11.16 -7.55
N LYS A 312 -7.56 -10.89 -8.73
CA LYS A 312 -8.75 -10.03 -8.89
C LYS A 312 -9.96 -10.56 -8.15
N ASP A 313 -10.27 -11.85 -8.32
CA ASP A 313 -11.42 -12.46 -7.68
C ASP A 313 -11.22 -12.58 -6.17
N ILE A 314 -9.99 -12.87 -5.73
CA ILE A 314 -9.62 -12.86 -4.30
C ILE A 314 -9.83 -11.47 -3.71
N ILE A 315 -9.30 -10.41 -4.31
CA ILE A 315 -9.43 -9.03 -3.84
C ILE A 315 -10.89 -8.59 -3.77
N ASN A 316 -11.69 -8.93 -4.80
CA ASN A 316 -13.12 -8.63 -4.84
C ASN A 316 -13.87 -9.36 -3.71
N ASN A 317 -13.54 -10.63 -3.46
CA ASN A 317 -14.19 -11.39 -2.38
C ASN A 317 -13.76 -10.91 -0.98
N ILE A 318 -12.49 -10.57 -0.79
CA ILE A 318 -12.01 -9.95 0.45
C ILE A 318 -12.78 -8.65 0.73
N GLN A 319 -13.01 -7.83 -0.28
CA GLN A 319 -13.79 -6.60 -0.16
C GLN A 319 -15.28 -6.88 0.09
N HIS A 320 -15.84 -7.90 -0.54
CA HIS A 320 -17.23 -8.32 -0.30
C HIS A 320 -17.45 -8.75 1.15
N LEU A 321 -16.47 -9.41 1.75
CA LEU A 321 -16.49 -9.87 3.14
C LEU A 321 -15.94 -8.82 4.15
N GLN A 322 -15.88 -7.53 3.81
CA GLN A 322 -15.25 -6.48 4.63
C GLN A 322 -15.86 -6.33 6.03
N SER A 323 -17.16 -6.51 6.17
CA SER A 323 -17.86 -6.32 7.46
C SER A 323 -17.85 -7.57 8.34
N SER A 324 -17.13 -8.63 7.96
CA SER A 324 -17.08 -9.88 8.69
C SER A 324 -15.84 -9.96 9.59
N ASP A 325 -16.01 -10.61 10.74
CA ASP A 325 -14.91 -10.95 11.67
C ASP A 325 -14.02 -12.11 11.14
N ILE A 326 -14.11 -12.44 9.85
CA ILE A 326 -13.37 -13.54 9.23
C ILE A 326 -11.95 -13.10 8.91
N SER A 327 -10.97 -13.91 9.31
CA SER A 327 -9.59 -13.79 8.85
C SER A 327 -9.46 -14.21 7.38
N LYS A 328 -8.81 -13.40 6.55
CA LYS A 328 -8.62 -13.66 5.11
C LYS A 328 -7.13 -13.87 4.84
N ARG A 329 -6.79 -14.98 4.16
CA ARG A 329 -5.39 -15.35 3.85
C ARG A 329 -5.29 -15.74 2.39
N ILE A 330 -4.12 -15.49 1.81
CA ILE A 330 -3.82 -15.83 0.41
C ILE A 330 -2.60 -16.74 0.41
N ILE A 331 -2.70 -17.88 -0.28
CA ILE A 331 -1.55 -18.67 -0.68
C ILE A 331 -1.11 -18.14 -2.04
N PRO A 332 0.05 -17.47 -2.14
CA PRO A 332 0.56 -17.03 -3.42
C PRO A 332 0.88 -18.22 -4.33
N LYS A 333 0.73 -18.02 -5.62
CA LYS A 333 0.94 -19.07 -6.64
C LYS A 333 2.31 -19.74 -6.50
N ARG A 334 2.33 -21.07 -6.46
CA ARG A 334 3.56 -21.89 -6.37
C ARG A 334 4.37 -21.66 -5.09
N THR A 335 3.69 -21.43 -3.97
CA THR A 335 4.34 -21.29 -2.65
C THR A 335 3.74 -22.27 -1.65
N SER A 336 4.47 -22.49 -0.52
CA SER A 336 4.06 -23.32 0.60
C SER A 336 3.85 -22.46 1.86
N PHE A 337 3.31 -21.25 1.69
CA PHE A 337 2.94 -20.35 2.78
C PHE A 337 1.69 -19.56 2.43
N PHE A 338 0.99 -19.11 3.45
CA PHE A 338 -0.07 -18.11 3.28
C PHE A 338 0.29 -16.80 3.97
N ILE A 339 -0.25 -15.71 3.43
CA ILE A 339 -0.07 -14.36 3.94
C ILE A 339 -1.42 -13.72 4.23
N GLY A 340 -1.45 -12.77 5.14
CA GLY A 340 -2.62 -11.92 5.39
C GLY A 340 -2.52 -11.10 6.66
N SER A 341 -3.48 -10.22 6.86
CA SER A 341 -3.56 -9.36 8.04
C SER A 341 -5.00 -9.16 8.46
N ASP A 342 -5.25 -9.17 9.77
CA ASP A 342 -6.56 -8.88 10.37
C ASP A 342 -6.65 -7.42 10.86
N SER A 343 -5.70 -6.57 10.43
CA SER A 343 -5.62 -5.19 10.89
C SER A 343 -4.90 -4.31 9.88
N SER A 344 -5.35 -3.06 9.72
CA SER A 344 -4.66 -2.02 8.95
C SER A 344 -3.57 -1.29 9.76
N VAL A 345 -3.31 -1.71 11.01
CA VAL A 345 -2.43 -0.99 11.95
C VAL A 345 -1.36 -1.86 12.60
N SER A 346 -1.42 -3.17 12.45
CA SER A 346 -0.45 -4.15 12.93
C SER A 346 0.13 -4.92 11.75
N GLU A 347 1.31 -5.46 11.93
CA GLU A 347 1.93 -6.38 10.97
C GLU A 347 0.99 -7.54 10.66
N GLY A 348 1.04 -8.01 9.42
CA GLY A 348 0.39 -9.22 8.96
C GLY A 348 1.14 -10.47 9.42
N GLU A 349 0.77 -11.59 8.85
CA GLU A 349 1.45 -12.85 9.11
C GLU A 349 1.85 -13.56 7.83
N VAL A 350 2.98 -14.24 7.88
CA VAL A 350 3.43 -15.23 6.91
C VAL A 350 3.53 -16.56 7.63
N VAL A 351 2.81 -17.56 7.17
CA VAL A 351 2.76 -18.88 7.82
C VAL A 351 3.09 -19.95 6.79
N GLU A 352 4.22 -20.65 6.99
CA GLU A 352 4.62 -21.80 6.19
C GLU A 352 3.89 -23.07 6.65
N PHE A 353 3.55 -23.95 5.68
CA PHE A 353 2.82 -25.20 5.92
C PHE A 353 3.34 -26.37 5.08
#